data_0c6f5a9c6c2abcd143f5a1942b7636b7
#
_entry.id   0c6f5a9c6c2abcd143f5a1942b7636b7
#
_cell.length_a   1.000
_cell.length_b   1.000
_cell.length_c   1.000
_cell.angle_alpha   90.00
_cell.angle_beta   90.00
_cell.angle_gamma   90.00
#
_symmetry.space_group_name_H-M   'P 1'
#
loop_
_entity.id
_entity.type
_entity.pdbx_description
1 polymer ?
#
loop_
_entity_poly.entity_id
_entity_poly.type
_entity_poly.pdbx_seq_one_letter_code
_entity_poly.pdbx_strand_id
1 'polypeptide(L)' 'MRDPFPDIDAFEERAAIIEFDGGYTRQEAEDLAAQGQGYRDAAHLWQVLAEYLANRKP' A
#
# COMPACT_ATOMS: atom_id res chain seq x y z
N MET A 1 1.18 18.43 -4.62
CA MET A 1 0.40 18.09 -3.43
C MET A 1 0.15 16.60 -3.37
N ARG A 2 0.30 16.05 -2.21
CA ARG A 2 0.19 14.61 -2.04
C ARG A 2 -1.26 14.22 -1.76
N ASP A 3 -1.69 13.13 -2.37
CA ASP A 3 -3.03 12.61 -2.12
C ASP A 3 -3.15 12.17 -0.66
N PRO A 4 -4.34 12.32 -0.05
CA PRO A 4 -4.53 11.92 1.33
C PRO A 4 -4.78 10.43 1.52
N PHE A 5 -4.73 9.64 0.47
CA PHE A 5 -5.02 8.22 0.55
C PHE A 5 -3.93 7.44 -0.18
N PRO A 6 -3.88 6.11 0.02
CA PRO A 6 -2.83 5.30 -0.57
C PRO A 6 -2.82 5.34 -2.10
N ASP A 7 -1.62 5.34 -2.67
CA ASP A 7 -1.44 5.25 -4.11
C ASP A 7 -1.32 3.77 -4.45
N ILE A 8 -2.41 3.19 -4.93
CA ILE A 8 -2.47 1.75 -5.15
C ILE A 8 -1.57 1.30 -6.30
N ASP A 9 -1.49 2.09 -7.37
CA ASP A 9 -0.62 1.73 -8.48
C ASP A 9 0.84 1.68 -8.02
N ALA A 10 1.28 2.68 -7.26
CA ALA A 10 2.63 2.71 -6.74
C ALA A 10 2.86 1.57 -5.75
N PHE A 11 1.86 1.27 -4.93
CA PHE A 11 1.95 0.18 -3.97
C PHE A 11 2.15 -1.16 -4.67
N GLU A 12 1.36 -1.44 -5.68
CA GLU A 12 1.46 -2.71 -6.38
C GLU A 12 2.76 -2.83 -7.16
N GLU A 13 3.17 -1.74 -7.79
CA GLU A 13 4.42 -1.76 -8.52
C GLU A 13 5.60 -2.00 -7.58
N ARG A 14 5.62 -1.32 -6.45
CA ARG A 14 6.70 -1.48 -5.49
C ARG A 14 6.71 -2.88 -4.89
N ALA A 15 5.54 -3.41 -4.58
CA ALA A 15 5.45 -4.76 -4.04
C ALA A 15 5.99 -5.79 -5.03
N ALA A 16 5.68 -5.61 -6.31
CA ALA A 16 6.18 -6.53 -7.33
C ALA A 16 7.70 -6.47 -7.43
N ILE A 17 8.27 -5.28 -7.37
CA ILE A 17 9.70 -5.11 -7.44
C ILE A 17 10.38 -5.75 -6.23
N ILE A 18 9.85 -5.51 -5.05
CA ILE A 18 10.43 -6.05 -3.82
C ILE A 18 10.38 -7.58 -3.85
N GLU A 19 9.25 -8.14 -4.26
CA GLU A 19 9.12 -9.58 -4.34
C GLU A 19 10.12 -10.18 -5.33
N PHE A 20 10.23 -9.57 -6.48
CA PHE A 20 11.08 -10.09 -7.54
C PHE A 20 12.55 -10.01 -7.16
N ASP A 21 12.98 -8.87 -6.64
CA ASP A 21 14.41 -8.62 -6.40
C ASP A 21 14.89 -9.09 -5.03
N GLY A 22 14.01 -9.08 -4.03
CA GLY A 22 14.45 -9.24 -2.67
C GLY A 22 14.29 -10.61 -2.07
N GLY A 23 13.66 -11.55 -2.78
CA GLY A 23 13.43 -12.87 -2.23
C GLY A 23 12.37 -12.89 -1.13
N TYR A 24 11.58 -11.86 -1.03
CA TYR A 24 10.49 -11.79 -0.06
C TYR A 24 9.26 -12.51 -0.58
N THR A 25 8.41 -12.98 0.33
CA THR A 25 7.09 -13.47 -0.08
C THR A 25 6.26 -12.28 -0.54
N ARG A 26 5.17 -12.57 -1.25
CA ARG A 26 4.26 -11.49 -1.69
C ARG A 26 3.74 -10.70 -0.50
N GLN A 27 3.36 -11.39 0.58
CA GLN A 27 2.86 -10.71 1.77
C GLN A 27 3.91 -9.76 2.35
N GLU A 28 5.14 -10.23 2.46
CA GLU A 28 6.21 -9.40 2.98
C GLU A 28 6.47 -8.19 2.08
N ALA A 29 6.45 -8.43 0.77
CA ALA A 29 6.67 -7.35 -0.18
C ALA A 29 5.59 -6.29 -0.08
N GLU A 30 4.34 -6.72 0.10
CA GLU A 30 3.25 -5.77 0.24
C GLU A 30 3.37 -4.97 1.53
N ASP A 31 3.77 -5.61 2.62
CA ASP A 31 3.97 -4.89 3.87
C ASP A 31 5.07 -3.83 3.72
N LEU A 32 6.17 -4.19 3.05
CA LEU A 32 7.24 -3.23 2.84
C LEU A 32 6.81 -2.09 1.92
N ALA A 33 6.04 -2.41 0.89
CA ALA A 33 5.55 -1.37 -0.01
C ALA A 33 4.63 -0.40 0.72
N ALA A 34 3.79 -0.91 1.61
CA ALA A 34 2.91 -0.07 2.41
C ALA A 34 3.72 0.83 3.34
N GLN A 35 4.77 0.27 3.94
CA GLN A 35 5.64 1.06 4.82
C GLN A 35 6.31 2.18 4.07
N GLY A 36 6.62 1.96 2.79
CA GLY A 36 7.21 3.00 1.96
C GLY A 36 6.29 4.19 1.76
N GLN A 37 4.99 4.00 1.94
CA GLN A 37 4.04 5.09 1.85
C GLN A 37 3.62 5.63 3.22
N GLY A 38 4.24 5.13 4.30
CA GLY A 38 3.96 5.64 5.63
C GLY A 38 2.95 4.85 6.43
N TYR A 39 2.58 3.67 5.96
CA TYR A 39 1.63 2.80 6.68
C TYR A 39 2.40 1.71 7.40
N ARG A 40 1.77 1.11 8.41
CA ARG A 40 2.44 0.08 9.20
C ARG A 40 2.69 -1.20 8.40
N ASP A 41 1.69 -1.56 7.59
CA ASP A 41 1.76 -2.77 6.79
C ASP A 41 0.65 -2.70 5.74
N ALA A 42 0.53 -3.76 4.95
CA ALA A 42 -0.46 -3.79 3.88
C ALA A 42 -1.88 -3.71 4.44
N ALA A 43 -2.15 -4.40 5.55
CA ALA A 43 -3.48 -4.36 6.13
C ALA A 43 -3.87 -2.94 6.54
N HIS A 44 -2.93 -2.21 7.11
CA HIS A 44 -3.17 -0.82 7.48
C HIS A 44 -3.46 0.04 6.25
N LEU A 45 -2.69 -0.15 5.18
CA LEU A 45 -2.90 0.59 3.95
C LEU A 45 -4.29 0.35 3.39
N TRP A 46 -4.71 -0.92 3.33
CA TRP A 46 -6.03 -1.25 2.80
C TRP A 46 -7.15 -0.73 3.70
N GLN A 47 -6.93 -0.74 5.01
CA GLN A 47 -7.91 -0.19 5.94
C GLN A 47 -8.10 1.30 5.72
N VAL A 48 -7.01 2.05 5.55
CA VAL A 48 -7.10 3.49 5.31
C VAL A 48 -7.83 3.76 4.01
N LEU A 49 -7.52 3.00 2.97
CA LEU A 49 -8.20 3.17 1.69
C LEU A 49 -9.69 2.86 1.83
N ALA A 50 -10.03 1.78 2.52
CA ALA A 50 -11.43 1.40 2.68
C ALA A 50 -12.19 2.48 3.44
N GLU A 51 -11.58 3.05 4.47
CA GLU A 51 -12.22 4.13 5.22
C GLU A 51 -12.40 5.37 4.36
N TYR A 52 -11.41 5.68 3.55
CA TYR A 52 -11.53 6.82 2.65
C TYR A 52 -12.71 6.65 1.71
N LEU A 53 -12.82 5.47 1.10
CA LEU A 53 -13.90 5.23 0.14
C LEU A 53 -15.27 5.18 0.84
N ALA A 54 -15.32 4.63 2.04
CA ALA A 54 -16.57 4.52 2.78
C ALA A 54 -17.09 5.89 3.23
N ASN A 55 -16.18 6.82 3.47
CA ASN A 55 -16.56 8.15 3.96
C ASN A 55 -16.70 9.18 2.85
N ARG A 56 -16.45 8.79 1.63
CA ARG A 56 -16.60 9.68 0.50
C ARG A 56 -18.06 9.92 0.24
N LYS A 57 -18.45 11.17 0.23
CA LYS A 57 -19.84 11.52 -0.01
C LYS A 57 -19.99 12.26 -1.30
N PRO A 58 -21.06 12.01 -2.03
CA PRO A 58 -21.35 12.77 -3.25
C PRO A 58 -21.62 14.22 -2.94
#